data_fbd9131a59e9152ea9efd722968efab9
#
_entry.id   fbd9131a59e9152ea9efd722968efab9
#
_cell.length_a   1.000
_cell.length_b   1.000
_cell.length_c   1.000
_cell.angle_alpha   90.00
_cell.angle_beta   90.00
_cell.angle_gamma   90.00
#
_symmetry.space_group_name_H-M   'P 1'
#
loop_
_entity.id
_entity.type
_entity.pdbx_description
1 polymer ?
#
loop_
_entity_poly.entity_id
_entity_poly.type
_entity_poly.pdbx_seq_one_letter_code
_entity_poly.pdbx_strand_id
1 'polypeptide(L)'
;MIEMKGRGWWLNLARAAVVLLAAGLANAQSPADDSVVEAVWKPQRVNFVYRGYSTLYSCGGLQQKLEKILTTVGARGGIEMRAYSCDDALAIARFQIVLTSPVEATPENVAQLTTYDARSELVARVHGERLPSAEDLPRFPAVWKTVSFARSREMRLAPGDCELVLQLRRHILPRMAVQVVNDQVRCSQFGNIGRPQLTVSALVPVEAKMSD
;
A
#
# COMPACT_ATOMS: atom_id res chain seq x y z
N MET A 1 62.83 -2.04 -57.98
CA MET A 1 63.01 -3.31 -58.68
C MET A 1 61.88 -4.23 -58.28
N ILE A 2 60.96 -4.37 -59.23
CA ILE A 2 60.19 -5.59 -59.52
C ILE A 2 59.24 -6.05 -58.41
N GLU A 3 58.01 -5.86 -58.58
CA GLU A 3 56.98 -6.51 -59.39
C GLU A 3 56.22 -7.62 -58.67
N MET A 4 54.95 -7.36 -58.64
CA MET A 4 53.80 -8.14 -59.16
C MET A 4 53.33 -9.32 -58.33
N LYS A 5 52.13 -9.23 -58.06
CA LYS A 5 50.92 -9.85 -58.66
C LYS A 5 50.41 -11.07 -57.92
N GLY A 6 49.20 -11.03 -57.59
CA GLY A 6 48.45 -12.20 -57.09
C GLY A 6 46.97 -11.87 -56.80
N ARG A 7 46.16 -11.81 -57.84
CA ARG A 7 44.71 -11.81 -57.84
C ARG A 7 44.16 -13.17 -57.42
N GLY A 8 43.12 -13.18 -56.69
CA GLY A 8 42.25 -14.35 -56.45
C GLY A 8 41.26 -14.02 -55.38
N TRP A 9 40.19 -13.49 -55.68
CA TRP A 9 38.90 -13.96 -56.18
C TRP A 9 38.41 -15.23 -55.46
N TRP A 10 37.25 -15.14 -54.90
CA TRP A 10 36.10 -16.00 -54.62
C TRP A 10 35.49 -15.58 -53.30
N LEU A 11 34.40 -14.79 -53.35
CA LEU A 11 32.97 -15.19 -53.18
C LEU A 11 32.79 -16.30 -52.13
N ASN A 12 32.21 -15.96 -50.98
CA ASN A 12 30.90 -16.56 -50.72
C ASN A 12 30.31 -16.17 -49.38
N LEU A 13 29.10 -15.80 -49.49
CA LEU A 13 27.97 -16.11 -48.58
C LEU A 13 27.85 -15.34 -47.28
N ALA A 14 27.05 -14.31 -47.45
CA ALA A 14 26.13 -13.77 -46.48
C ALA A 14 25.45 -14.87 -45.64
N ARG A 15 25.66 -14.83 -44.34
CA ARG A 15 24.70 -15.36 -43.36
C ARG A 15 24.31 -14.21 -42.49
N ALA A 16 23.20 -13.55 -42.89
CA ALA A 16 22.45 -12.63 -42.08
C ALA A 16 21.85 -13.42 -40.90
N ALA A 17 22.49 -13.32 -39.74
CA ALA A 17 21.88 -13.73 -38.48
C ALA A 17 20.90 -12.60 -38.08
N VAL A 18 19.65 -12.78 -38.42
CA VAL A 18 18.54 -11.98 -37.88
C VAL A 18 18.39 -12.38 -36.43
N VAL A 19 18.99 -11.61 -35.54
CA VAL A 19 18.69 -11.66 -34.09
C VAL A 19 17.36 -10.95 -33.92
N LEU A 20 16.28 -11.71 -33.83
CA LEU A 20 14.97 -11.26 -33.35
C LEU A 20 15.13 -10.90 -31.88
N LEU A 21 15.40 -9.64 -31.60
CA LEU A 21 15.19 -9.01 -30.32
C LEU A 21 13.67 -8.99 -30.07
N ALA A 22 13.16 -10.02 -29.41
CA ALA A 22 11.86 -9.97 -28.79
C ALA A 22 11.95 -8.95 -27.64
N ALA A 23 11.69 -7.68 -27.96
CA ALA A 23 11.44 -6.66 -26.96
C ALA A 23 10.14 -7.07 -26.26
N GLY A 24 10.29 -7.71 -25.10
CA GLY A 24 9.18 -7.88 -24.16
C GLY A 24 8.68 -6.49 -23.78
N LEU A 25 7.57 -6.10 -24.36
CA LEU A 25 6.77 -4.97 -23.87
C LEU A 25 6.31 -5.33 -22.46
N ALA A 26 7.09 -4.94 -21.46
CA ALA A 26 6.59 -4.83 -20.12
C ALA A 26 5.44 -3.80 -20.19
N ASN A 27 4.21 -4.30 -20.22
CA ASN A 27 3.04 -3.47 -20.01
C ASN A 27 3.17 -2.87 -18.62
N ALA A 28 3.70 -1.67 -18.53
CA ALA A 28 3.52 -0.80 -17.39
C ALA A 28 2.01 -0.44 -17.40
N GLN A 29 1.22 -1.24 -16.69
CA GLN A 29 -0.16 -0.92 -16.43
C GLN A 29 -0.20 0.40 -15.67
N SER A 30 -0.68 1.43 -16.34
CA SER A 30 -1.03 2.71 -15.71
C SER A 30 -2.08 2.43 -14.62
N PRO A 31 -1.88 2.87 -13.37
CA PRO A 31 -2.84 2.68 -12.30
C PRO A 31 -3.92 3.76 -12.39
N ALA A 32 -4.86 3.63 -13.32
CA ALA A 32 -6.08 4.43 -13.38
C ALA A 32 -7.12 3.68 -14.24
N ASP A 33 -7.39 2.45 -13.83
CA ASP A 33 -8.55 1.74 -14.35
C ASP A 33 -9.55 1.65 -13.19
N ASP A 34 -10.71 2.32 -13.34
CA ASP A 34 -11.86 2.20 -12.43
C ASP A 34 -12.50 0.79 -12.53
N SER A 35 -11.73 -0.20 -12.94
CA SER A 35 -12.18 -1.58 -13.02
C SER A 35 -12.50 -2.09 -11.62
N VAL A 36 -13.71 -2.59 -11.48
CA VAL A 36 -14.16 -3.26 -10.27
C VAL A 36 -13.44 -4.59 -10.15
N VAL A 37 -12.73 -4.80 -9.06
CA VAL A 37 -12.07 -6.05 -8.74
C VAL A 37 -12.75 -6.73 -7.56
N GLU A 38 -12.66 -8.04 -7.48
CA GLU A 38 -13.11 -8.77 -6.32
C GLU A 38 -12.07 -8.68 -5.20
N ALA A 39 -12.51 -8.37 -3.99
CA ALA A 39 -11.66 -8.19 -2.83
C ALA A 39 -12.14 -8.99 -1.62
N VAL A 40 -11.21 -9.24 -0.70
CA VAL A 40 -11.46 -9.84 0.62
C VAL A 40 -10.87 -8.95 1.71
N TRP A 41 -11.40 -9.05 2.92
CA TRP A 41 -10.91 -8.32 4.07
C TRP A 41 -9.69 -9.00 4.68
N LYS A 42 -8.59 -8.26 4.81
CA LYS A 42 -7.35 -8.71 5.48
C LYS A 42 -7.20 -8.01 6.82
N PRO A 43 -7.37 -8.72 7.95
CA PRO A 43 -7.07 -8.19 9.27
C PRO A 43 -5.55 -8.09 9.45
N GLN A 44 -5.11 -7.01 10.10
CA GLN A 44 -3.69 -6.73 10.28
C GLN A 44 -3.44 -6.11 11.64
N ARG A 45 -2.30 -6.45 12.22
CA ARG A 45 -1.80 -5.82 13.45
C ARG A 45 -0.48 -5.13 13.15
N VAL A 46 -0.41 -3.84 13.41
CA VAL A 46 0.74 -2.99 13.13
C VAL A 46 1.19 -2.30 14.41
N ASN A 47 2.48 -2.42 14.74
CA ASN A 47 3.08 -1.59 15.76
C ASN A 47 3.56 -0.30 15.09
N PHE A 48 3.00 0.81 15.50
CA PHE A 48 3.30 2.12 14.94
C PHE A 48 3.93 3.01 15.99
N VAL A 49 5.03 3.66 15.61
CA VAL A 49 5.73 4.63 16.45
C VAL A 49 5.71 5.97 15.72
N TYR A 50 4.97 6.92 16.26
CA TYR A 50 5.06 8.31 15.83
C TYR A 50 6.24 8.99 16.53
N ARG A 51 7.02 9.74 15.75
CA ARG A 51 8.08 10.63 16.25
C ARG A 51 7.92 11.98 15.58
N GLY A 52 7.48 12.98 16.35
CA GLY A 52 7.29 14.34 15.89
C GLY A 52 8.44 15.23 16.33
N TYR A 53 8.93 16.05 15.42
CA TYR A 53 9.91 17.10 15.70
C TYR A 53 9.29 18.49 15.61
N SER A 54 8.37 18.66 14.66
CA SER A 54 7.73 19.96 14.40
C SER A 54 6.30 20.03 14.91
N THR A 55 5.63 18.90 15.11
CA THR A 55 4.24 18.86 15.55
C THR A 55 4.07 17.87 16.70
N LEU A 56 3.51 18.36 17.79
CA LEU A 56 3.11 17.56 18.94
C LEU A 56 1.60 17.33 18.86
N TYR A 57 1.20 16.09 19.05
CA TYR A 57 -0.21 15.70 19.10
C TYR A 57 -0.59 15.32 20.53
N SER A 58 -1.84 15.62 20.91
CA SER A 58 -2.48 14.85 21.97
C SER A 58 -2.72 13.41 21.51
N CYS A 59 -2.76 12.46 22.42
CA CYS A 59 -3.01 11.06 22.10
C CYS A 59 -4.30 10.86 21.32
N GLY A 60 -5.39 11.43 21.79
CA GLY A 60 -6.68 11.34 21.12
C GLY A 60 -6.68 12.04 19.74
N GLY A 61 -6.00 13.18 19.61
CA GLY A 61 -5.87 13.89 18.34
C GLY A 61 -5.10 13.07 17.30
N LEU A 62 -4.02 12.39 17.71
CA LEU A 62 -3.24 11.52 16.83
C LEU A 62 -4.05 10.28 16.41
N GLN A 63 -4.76 9.63 17.35
CA GLN A 63 -5.63 8.49 17.05
C GLN A 63 -6.72 8.85 16.04
N GLN A 64 -7.45 9.95 16.26
CA GLN A 64 -8.48 10.41 15.35
C GLN A 64 -7.94 10.73 13.94
N LYS A 65 -6.74 11.30 13.88
CA LYS A 65 -6.11 11.61 12.61
C LYS A 65 -5.67 10.36 11.87
N LEU A 66 -5.07 9.41 12.58
CA LEU A 66 -4.72 8.09 12.05
C LEU A 66 -5.96 7.36 11.50
N GLU A 67 -7.04 7.31 12.28
CA GLU A 67 -8.30 6.69 11.86
C GLU A 67 -8.83 7.28 10.56
N LYS A 68 -8.90 8.62 10.47
CA LYS A 68 -9.37 9.30 9.26
C LYS A 68 -8.50 8.99 8.04
N ILE A 69 -7.18 9.01 8.20
CA ILE A 69 -6.26 8.71 7.10
C ILE A 69 -6.45 7.27 6.65
N LEU A 70 -6.42 6.32 7.58
CA LEU A 70 -6.49 4.90 7.28
C LEU A 70 -7.83 4.52 6.65
N THR A 71 -8.93 5.08 7.14
CA THR A 71 -10.26 4.88 6.55
C THR A 71 -10.33 5.45 5.13
N THR A 72 -9.77 6.64 4.89
CA THR A 72 -9.77 7.25 3.55
C THR A 72 -8.96 6.44 2.53
N VAL A 73 -7.96 5.68 2.98
CA VAL A 73 -7.17 4.77 2.12
C VAL A 73 -7.65 3.31 2.17
N GLY A 74 -8.92 3.08 2.56
CA GLY A 74 -9.61 1.81 2.40
C GLY A 74 -9.70 0.94 3.65
N ALA A 75 -9.16 1.33 4.80
CA ALA A 75 -9.39 0.56 6.02
C ALA A 75 -10.87 0.60 6.42
N ARG A 76 -11.40 -0.56 6.86
CA ARG A 76 -12.75 -0.65 7.41
C ARG A 76 -12.84 0.16 8.71
N GLY A 77 -13.99 0.79 8.96
CA GLY A 77 -14.25 1.50 10.22
C GLY A 77 -14.12 0.58 11.45
N GLY A 78 -13.92 1.19 12.62
CA GLY A 78 -13.69 0.44 13.86
C GLY A 78 -12.24 0.01 14.03
N ILE A 79 -11.29 0.83 13.60
CA ILE A 79 -9.86 0.61 13.82
C ILE A 79 -9.56 0.68 15.32
N GLU A 80 -9.04 -0.41 15.87
CA GLU A 80 -8.63 -0.46 17.27
C GLU A 80 -7.21 0.08 17.43
N MET A 81 -7.03 1.08 18.28
CA MET A 81 -5.73 1.66 18.56
C MET A 81 -5.44 1.62 20.06
N ARG A 82 -4.50 0.78 20.46
CA ARG A 82 -4.03 0.70 21.82
C ARG A 82 -2.73 1.48 21.97
N ALA A 83 -2.75 2.54 22.77
CA ALA A 83 -1.55 3.29 23.12
C ALA A 83 -0.75 2.56 24.20
N TYR A 84 0.55 2.37 23.98
CA TYR A 84 1.47 1.84 25.00
C TYR A 84 2.26 2.94 25.70
N SER A 85 2.56 4.01 24.97
CA SER A 85 3.22 5.19 25.48
C SER A 85 2.71 6.36 24.66
N CYS A 86 1.89 7.16 25.27
CA CYS A 86 1.33 8.34 24.65
C CYS A 86 0.85 9.29 25.76
N ASP A 87 1.76 10.14 26.23
CA ASP A 87 1.41 11.22 27.10
C ASP A 87 1.14 12.47 26.27
N ASP A 88 0.25 13.32 26.71
CA ASP A 88 -0.07 14.55 25.98
C ASP A 88 1.17 15.44 25.83
N ALA A 89 1.36 15.91 24.61
CA ALA A 89 2.50 16.74 24.19
C ALA A 89 3.87 16.02 24.11
N LEU A 90 3.91 14.70 24.01
CA LEU A 90 5.17 14.01 23.74
C LEU A 90 5.52 13.99 22.25
N ALA A 91 6.83 14.09 22.00
CA ALA A 91 7.38 13.92 20.66
C ALA A 91 7.33 12.48 20.16
N ILE A 92 7.02 11.50 21.03
CA ILE A 92 6.99 10.08 20.71
C ILE A 92 5.71 9.45 21.24
N ALA A 93 4.96 8.80 20.35
CA ALA A 93 3.80 8.00 20.70
C ALA A 93 3.91 6.60 20.10
N ARG A 94 3.54 5.58 20.86
CA ARG A 94 3.57 4.17 20.46
C ARG A 94 2.19 3.57 20.50
N PHE A 95 1.76 2.99 19.37
CA PHE A 95 0.47 2.34 19.24
C PHE A 95 0.60 0.93 18.69
N GLN A 96 -0.27 0.05 19.18
CA GLN A 96 -0.67 -1.13 18.43
C GLN A 96 -1.97 -0.79 17.72
N ILE A 97 -1.97 -0.96 16.41
CA ILE A 97 -3.12 -0.68 15.56
C ILE A 97 -3.60 -2.03 15.00
N VAL A 98 -4.85 -2.36 15.27
CA VAL A 98 -5.54 -3.48 14.62
C VAL A 98 -6.50 -2.89 13.61
N LEU A 99 -6.27 -3.19 12.35
CA LEU A 99 -7.08 -2.68 11.24
C LEU A 99 -7.42 -3.81 10.28
N THR A 100 -8.50 -3.63 9.56
CA THR A 100 -8.90 -4.51 8.46
C THR A 100 -8.96 -3.69 7.19
N SER A 101 -8.21 -4.10 6.17
CA SER A 101 -8.18 -3.43 4.88
C SER A 101 -8.50 -4.39 3.74
N PRO A 102 -9.04 -3.91 2.60
CA PRO A 102 -9.27 -4.76 1.45
C PRO A 102 -7.94 -5.20 0.83
N VAL A 103 -7.92 -6.39 0.29
CA VAL A 103 -6.90 -6.88 -0.66
C VAL A 103 -7.62 -7.56 -1.81
N GLU A 104 -7.03 -7.55 -3.00
CA GLU A 104 -7.62 -8.30 -4.12
C GLU A 104 -7.75 -9.78 -3.78
N ALA A 105 -8.84 -10.40 -4.19
CA ALA A 105 -9.13 -11.82 -3.93
C ALA A 105 -8.31 -12.74 -4.86
N THR A 106 -7.01 -12.47 -4.99
CA THR A 106 -6.12 -13.35 -5.74
C THR A 106 -5.90 -14.67 -5.00
N PRO A 107 -5.55 -15.76 -5.71
CA PRO A 107 -5.25 -17.05 -5.06
C PRO A 107 -4.20 -16.92 -3.94
N GLU A 108 -3.18 -16.08 -4.14
CA GLU A 108 -2.10 -15.86 -3.17
C GLU A 108 -2.61 -15.17 -1.92
N ASN A 109 -3.42 -14.11 -2.07
CA ASN A 109 -3.99 -13.38 -0.93
C ASN A 109 -4.97 -14.25 -0.16
N VAL A 110 -5.80 -15.01 -0.85
CA VAL A 110 -6.75 -15.97 -0.24
C VAL A 110 -5.98 -17.05 0.52
N ALA A 111 -4.93 -17.64 -0.09
CA ALA A 111 -4.09 -18.63 0.57
C ALA A 111 -3.43 -18.09 1.83
N GLN A 112 -2.89 -16.84 1.80
CA GLN A 112 -2.32 -16.21 2.99
C GLN A 112 -3.33 -16.02 4.12
N LEU A 113 -4.59 -15.78 3.81
CA LEU A 113 -5.65 -15.56 4.79
C LEU A 113 -6.21 -16.85 5.38
N THR A 114 -6.01 -17.99 4.69
CA THR A 114 -6.50 -19.30 5.09
C THR A 114 -5.40 -20.29 5.47
N THR A 115 -4.14 -19.82 5.54
CA THR A 115 -3.02 -20.59 6.08
C THR A 115 -2.84 -20.23 7.54
N TYR A 116 -3.03 -21.19 8.41
CA TYR A 116 -2.95 -21.03 9.85
C TYR A 116 -1.70 -21.65 10.43
N ASP A 117 -1.15 -21.05 11.46
CA ASP A 117 -0.06 -21.64 12.21
C ASP A 117 -0.58 -22.66 13.22
N ALA A 118 0.29 -23.54 13.72
CA ALA A 118 -0.06 -24.58 14.65
C ALA A 118 -0.71 -24.05 15.95
N ARG A 119 -0.37 -22.81 16.34
CA ARG A 119 -0.97 -22.17 17.51
C ARG A 119 -2.43 -21.80 17.24
N SER A 120 -2.71 -21.19 16.11
CA SER A 120 -4.08 -20.84 15.69
C SER A 120 -4.97 -22.09 15.57
N GLU A 121 -4.44 -23.17 14.99
CA GLU A 121 -5.14 -24.45 14.88
C GLU A 121 -5.43 -25.05 16.27
N LEU A 122 -4.47 -24.99 17.18
CA LEU A 122 -4.65 -25.48 18.55
C LEU A 122 -5.73 -24.68 19.30
N VAL A 123 -5.67 -23.35 19.21
CA VAL A 123 -6.64 -22.46 19.84
C VAL A 123 -8.04 -22.73 19.32
N ALA A 124 -8.22 -22.79 18.00
CA ALA A 124 -9.51 -23.11 17.39
C ALA A 124 -10.05 -24.47 17.87
N ARG A 125 -9.19 -25.51 17.94
CA ARG A 125 -9.57 -26.82 18.43
C ARG A 125 -10.02 -26.81 19.90
N VAL A 126 -9.31 -26.05 20.75
CA VAL A 126 -9.66 -25.94 22.17
C VAL A 126 -11.00 -25.22 22.36
N HIS A 127 -11.29 -24.23 21.52
CA HIS A 127 -12.57 -23.49 21.58
C HIS A 127 -13.69 -24.16 20.79
N GLY A 128 -13.45 -25.27 20.09
CA GLY A 128 -14.44 -25.92 19.24
C GLY A 128 -14.82 -25.08 18.01
N GLU A 129 -13.95 -24.17 17.61
CA GLU A 129 -14.15 -23.28 16.46
C GLU A 129 -13.55 -23.90 15.19
N ARG A 130 -14.21 -23.68 14.05
CA ARG A 130 -13.66 -24.00 12.74
C ARG A 130 -12.95 -22.79 12.16
N LEU A 131 -11.70 -22.94 11.79
CA LEU A 131 -10.98 -21.92 11.06
C LEU A 131 -11.58 -21.71 9.67
N PRO A 132 -11.75 -20.46 9.21
CA PRO A 132 -12.30 -20.18 7.89
C PRO A 132 -11.49 -20.79 6.76
N SER A 133 -12.17 -21.38 5.79
CA SER A 133 -11.59 -21.83 4.52
C SER A 133 -11.63 -20.71 3.47
N ALA A 134 -11.04 -20.94 2.30
CA ALA A 134 -11.08 -20.00 1.19
C ALA A 134 -12.52 -19.67 0.72
N GLU A 135 -13.44 -20.61 0.88
CA GLU A 135 -14.86 -20.46 0.52
C GLU A 135 -15.65 -19.65 1.56
N ASP A 136 -15.17 -19.64 2.81
CA ASP A 136 -15.81 -18.91 3.91
C ASP A 136 -15.44 -17.42 3.92
N LEU A 137 -14.46 -16.98 3.11
CA LEU A 137 -14.05 -15.57 3.07
C LEU A 137 -15.09 -14.71 2.32
N PRO A 138 -15.71 -13.73 2.99
CA PRO A 138 -16.65 -12.83 2.32
C PRO A 138 -15.95 -12.01 1.24
N ARG A 139 -16.43 -12.15 0.00
CA ARG A 139 -15.94 -11.41 -1.15
C ARG A 139 -16.83 -10.21 -1.43
N PHE A 140 -16.24 -9.13 -1.89
CA PHE A 140 -16.96 -7.90 -2.18
C PHE A 140 -16.28 -7.12 -3.31
N PRO A 141 -17.03 -6.28 -4.05
CA PRO A 141 -16.48 -5.44 -5.09
C PRO A 141 -15.66 -4.30 -4.50
N ALA A 142 -14.48 -4.05 -5.08
CA ALA A 142 -13.59 -2.95 -4.73
C ALA A 142 -13.02 -2.29 -5.98
N VAL A 143 -12.52 -1.06 -5.85
CA VAL A 143 -11.89 -0.30 -6.93
C VAL A 143 -10.59 0.31 -6.46
N TRP A 144 -9.63 0.44 -7.36
CA TRP A 144 -8.43 1.21 -7.12
C TRP A 144 -8.73 2.70 -7.30
N LYS A 145 -8.68 3.45 -6.18
CA LYS A 145 -9.00 4.88 -6.15
C LYS A 145 -7.74 5.71 -5.90
N THR A 146 -7.53 6.73 -6.72
CA THR A 146 -6.46 7.71 -6.50
C THR A 146 -6.82 8.65 -5.36
N VAL A 147 -6.01 8.69 -4.30
CA VAL A 147 -6.18 9.51 -3.11
C VAL A 147 -5.01 10.46 -2.97
N SER A 148 -5.28 11.77 -3.01
CA SER A 148 -4.28 12.81 -2.76
C SER A 148 -4.37 13.30 -1.33
N PHE A 149 -3.31 13.12 -0.55
CA PHE A 149 -3.22 13.57 0.84
C PHE A 149 -3.36 15.08 0.97
N ALA A 150 -2.73 15.83 0.08
CA ALA A 150 -2.80 17.29 0.10
C ALA A 150 -4.20 17.84 -0.21
N ARG A 151 -5.00 17.13 -1.00
CA ARG A 151 -6.32 17.57 -1.46
C ARG A 151 -7.48 16.97 -0.68
N SER A 152 -7.26 15.85 0.04
CA SER A 152 -8.32 15.20 0.81
C SER A 152 -8.80 16.11 1.94
N ARG A 153 -10.10 16.44 1.89
CA ARG A 153 -10.77 17.18 2.96
C ARG A 153 -11.08 16.28 4.16
N GLU A 154 -11.29 15.01 3.91
CA GLU A 154 -11.63 14.02 4.94
C GLU A 154 -10.49 13.78 5.92
N MET A 155 -9.27 13.70 5.42
CA MET A 155 -8.08 13.52 6.25
C MET A 155 -7.74 14.73 7.13
N ARG A 156 -8.22 15.93 6.77
CA ARG A 156 -7.97 17.20 7.49
C ARG A 156 -6.49 17.43 7.80
N LEU A 157 -5.63 17.15 6.82
CA LEU A 157 -4.19 17.33 6.98
C LEU A 157 -3.80 18.81 6.94
N ALA A 158 -2.86 19.17 7.82
CA ALA A 158 -2.23 20.47 7.91
C ALA A 158 -0.74 20.37 7.51
N PRO A 159 -0.04 21.49 7.31
CA PRO A 159 1.40 21.46 7.04
C PRO A 159 2.21 20.71 8.10
N GLY A 160 1.82 20.82 9.38
CA GLY A 160 2.46 20.12 10.49
C GLY A 160 2.31 18.58 10.47
N ASP A 161 1.40 18.03 9.67
CA ASP A 161 1.19 16.58 9.57
C ASP A 161 2.23 15.88 8.66
N CYS A 162 3.24 16.61 8.17
CA CYS A 162 4.24 16.07 7.26
C CYS A 162 4.93 14.84 7.82
N GLU A 163 5.40 14.89 9.07
CA GLU A 163 6.12 13.78 9.72
C GLU A 163 5.21 12.57 9.93
N LEU A 164 3.94 12.80 10.26
CA LEU A 164 2.96 11.73 10.39
C LEU A 164 2.76 11.00 9.07
N VAL A 165 2.56 11.75 7.97
CA VAL A 165 2.37 11.16 6.64
C VAL A 165 3.62 10.40 6.19
N LEU A 166 4.83 10.93 6.46
CA LEU A 166 6.08 10.27 6.15
C LEU A 166 6.21 8.92 6.86
N GLN A 167 5.81 8.85 8.14
CA GLN A 167 5.90 7.63 8.94
C GLN A 167 4.80 6.63 8.56
N LEU A 168 3.58 7.09 8.29
CA LEU A 168 2.50 6.25 7.73
C LEU A 168 2.93 5.59 6.43
N ARG A 169 3.49 6.36 5.50
CA ARG A 169 4.01 5.86 4.23
C ARG A 169 5.05 4.77 4.41
N ARG A 170 5.91 4.88 5.42
CA ARG A 170 6.98 3.90 5.67
C ARG A 170 6.52 2.65 6.38
N HIS A 171 5.55 2.76 7.30
CA HIS A 171 5.27 1.69 8.25
C HIS A 171 3.89 1.06 8.14
N ILE A 172 2.89 1.79 7.64
CA ILE A 172 1.51 1.30 7.58
C ILE A 172 1.05 1.06 6.14
N LEU A 173 1.18 2.07 5.27
CA LEU A 173 0.68 1.94 3.89
C LEU A 173 1.24 0.73 3.12
N PRO A 174 2.52 0.32 3.28
CA PRO A 174 3.02 -0.88 2.59
C PRO A 174 2.40 -2.20 3.05
N ARG A 175 1.66 -2.20 4.16
CA ARG A 175 0.94 -3.37 4.66
C ARG A 175 -0.49 -3.45 4.15
N MET A 176 -1.00 -2.36 3.59
CA MET A 176 -2.32 -2.25 2.97
C MET A 176 -2.20 -2.40 1.45
N ALA A 177 -3.31 -2.64 0.76
CA ALA A 177 -3.36 -2.57 -0.70
C ALA A 177 -3.34 -1.08 -1.13
N VAL A 178 -2.16 -0.47 -0.99
CA VAL A 178 -1.91 0.94 -1.29
C VAL A 178 -0.61 1.06 -2.06
N GLN A 179 -0.68 1.66 -3.24
CA GLN A 179 0.46 1.91 -4.12
C GLN A 179 0.79 3.41 -4.12
N VAL A 180 2.05 3.76 -3.95
CA VAL A 180 2.49 5.16 -4.02
C VAL A 180 2.62 5.57 -5.47
N VAL A 181 1.79 6.55 -5.89
CA VAL A 181 1.78 7.10 -7.25
C VAL A 181 2.70 8.31 -7.36
N ASN A 182 2.65 9.21 -6.38
CA ASN A 182 3.52 10.38 -6.32
C ASN A 182 3.93 10.64 -4.88
N ASP A 183 5.23 10.82 -4.66
CA ASP A 183 5.83 11.03 -3.37
C ASP A 183 6.73 12.27 -3.39
N GLN A 184 6.20 13.37 -2.93
CA GLN A 184 6.92 14.61 -2.75
C GLN A 184 6.87 15.08 -1.28
N VAL A 185 6.73 14.14 -0.34
CA VAL A 185 6.68 14.45 1.09
C VAL A 185 8.08 14.84 1.57
N ARG A 186 8.25 16.12 1.84
CA ARG A 186 9.48 16.69 2.39
C ARG A 186 9.14 17.46 3.65
N CYS A 187 9.69 17.03 4.77
CA CYS A 187 9.47 17.64 6.06
C CYS A 187 10.68 18.49 6.45
N SER A 188 10.42 19.71 6.90
CA SER A 188 11.44 20.65 7.38
C SER A 188 11.37 20.75 8.90
N GLN A 189 12.51 20.83 9.55
CA GLN A 189 12.62 21.08 11.00
C GLN A 189 12.17 22.49 11.40
N PHE A 190 12.19 23.43 10.44
CA PHE A 190 11.80 24.84 10.66
C PHE A 190 10.34 25.13 10.35
N GLY A 191 9.52 24.09 10.21
CA GLY A 191 8.13 24.19 9.78
C GLY A 191 7.93 23.88 8.30
N ASN A 192 6.77 23.34 7.98
CA ASN A 192 6.43 22.96 6.62
C ASN A 192 5.50 23.98 5.98
N ILE A 193 5.80 24.36 4.75
CA ILE A 193 4.95 25.22 3.94
C ILE A 193 4.07 24.31 3.09
N GLY A 194 2.77 24.28 3.37
CA GLY A 194 1.80 23.46 2.64
C GLY A 194 1.60 22.06 3.20
N ARG A 195 0.55 21.42 2.72
CA ARG A 195 0.16 20.07 3.12
C ARG A 195 1.11 19.02 2.51
N PRO A 196 1.25 17.84 3.15
CA PRO A 196 2.08 16.76 2.64
C PRO A 196 1.65 16.32 1.23
N GLN A 197 2.57 16.37 0.28
CA GLN A 197 2.33 16.02 -1.13
C GLN A 197 2.57 14.53 -1.34
N LEU A 198 1.58 13.72 -0.98
CA LEU A 198 1.55 12.28 -1.24
C LEU A 198 0.29 11.96 -2.05
N THR A 199 0.44 11.19 -3.11
CA THR A 199 -0.67 10.64 -3.85
C THR A 199 -0.50 9.13 -3.92
N VAL A 200 -1.54 8.41 -3.58
CA VAL A 200 -1.55 6.95 -3.58
C VAL A 200 -2.72 6.44 -4.42
N SER A 201 -2.58 5.24 -4.94
CA SER A 201 -3.70 4.42 -5.41
C SER A 201 -4.02 3.43 -4.31
N ALA A 202 -5.23 3.45 -3.79
CA ALA A 202 -5.67 2.62 -2.69
C ALA A 202 -6.88 1.77 -3.13
N LEU A 203 -6.87 0.49 -2.75
CA LEU A 203 -8.01 -0.37 -2.96
C LEU A 203 -9.09 0.00 -1.93
N VAL A 204 -10.26 0.40 -2.41
CA VAL A 204 -11.38 0.79 -1.55
C VAL A 204 -12.64 0.01 -1.92
N PRO A 205 -13.49 -0.37 -0.95
CA PRO A 205 -14.77 -1.01 -1.25
C PRO A 205 -15.64 -0.10 -2.12
N VAL A 206 -16.37 -0.70 -3.05
CA VAL A 206 -17.45 0.00 -3.72
C VAL A 206 -18.58 0.16 -2.71
N GLU A 207 -18.89 1.41 -2.35
CA GLU A 207 -20.04 1.68 -1.51
C GLU A 207 -21.31 1.24 -2.25
N ALA A 208 -22.02 0.26 -1.70
CA ALA A 208 -23.36 -0.04 -2.18
C ALA A 208 -24.19 1.23 -1.99
N LYS A 209 -24.60 1.88 -3.10
CA LYS A 209 -25.63 2.90 -3.03
C LYS A 209 -26.85 2.25 -2.35
N MET A 210 -27.08 2.58 -1.09
CA MET A 210 -28.35 2.30 -0.48
C MET A 210 -29.36 3.11 -1.28
N SER A 211 -30.14 2.41 -2.11
CA SER A 211 -31.34 2.99 -2.73
C SER A 211 -32.32 3.22 -1.60
N ASP A 212 -32.57 4.49 -1.28
CA ASP A 212 -33.74 4.91 -0.52
C ASP A 212 -35.03 4.56 -1.26
#